data_92da79f6470f8a8042e77a8022849930
#
_entry.id   92da79f6470f8a8042e77a8022849930
#
_cell.length_a   1.000
_cell.length_b   1.000
_cell.length_c   1.000
_cell.angle_alpha   90.00
_cell.angle_beta   90.00
_cell.angle_gamma   90.00
#
_symmetry.space_group_name_H-M   'P 1'
#
loop_
_entity.id
_entity.type
_entity.pdbx_description
1 polymer ?
#
loop_
_entity_poly.entity_id
_entity_poly.type
_entity_poly.pdbx_seq_one_letter_code
_entity_poly.pdbx_strand_id
1 'polypeptide(L)'
;WATHTWYTVVKNRDLEAESASRAAASSEAAASSAVQEAASSQPEPEQPKELDGKAITGGSWAAVDVSTLADDAAIRAAAQQLKAQGADYGLVTLKTPDGSICYASQVPAAAQSIAETTVDPARIAAIFREEGVIPVAQLAAFKDPISSRTDRSMAIHYGDGLWLDAQKGGNAWLNPYSAAAVEYVGDLVAEVQGMGFEQVVLTNVQFPKLSRKQDYGETSGVSRADQLKADIAALQAA
;
A
#
# COMPACT_ATOMS: atom_id res chain seq x y z
N TRP A 1 5.35 -23.09 -7.04
CA TRP A 1 4.75 -21.83 -7.51
C TRP A 1 4.18 -21.14 -6.28
N ALA A 2 4.89 -20.13 -5.75
CA ALA A 2 4.36 -19.28 -4.69
C ALA A 2 3.47 -18.24 -5.37
N THR A 3 2.17 -18.35 -5.19
CA THR A 3 1.23 -17.28 -5.53
C THR A 3 1.46 -16.15 -4.53
N HIS A 4 2.13 -15.09 -4.96
CA HIS A 4 2.15 -13.84 -4.20
C HIS A 4 0.76 -13.23 -4.28
N THR A 5 0.04 -13.27 -3.18
CA THR A 5 -1.26 -12.58 -3.09
C THR A 5 -0.98 -11.11 -2.82
N TRP A 6 -1.34 -10.26 -3.77
CA TRP A 6 -1.25 -8.81 -3.67
C TRP A 6 -2.58 -8.25 -3.18
N TYR A 7 -2.53 -7.36 -2.19
CA TYR A 7 -3.69 -6.63 -1.73
C TYR A 7 -3.44 -5.14 -1.87
N THR A 8 -4.40 -4.43 -2.45
CA THR A 8 -4.38 -2.98 -2.60
C THR A 8 -5.32 -2.37 -1.60
N VAL A 9 -4.82 -1.45 -0.77
CA VAL A 9 -5.62 -0.63 0.11
C VAL A 9 -5.85 0.72 -0.57
N VAL A 10 -7.10 1.04 -0.84
CA VAL A 10 -7.52 2.30 -1.45
C VAL A 10 -8.28 3.12 -0.42
N LYS A 11 -7.93 4.38 -0.29
CA LYS A 11 -8.60 5.29 0.64
C LYS A 11 -10.00 5.64 0.13
N ASN A 12 -11.03 5.09 0.77
CA ASN A 12 -12.44 5.24 0.40
C ASN A 12 -13.07 6.47 1.10
N ARG A 13 -12.50 7.66 0.95
CA ARG A 13 -13.04 8.83 1.67
C ARG A 13 -14.24 9.51 1.02
N ASP A 14 -14.45 9.34 -0.28
CA ASP A 14 -15.40 10.17 -1.05
C ASP A 14 -16.50 9.39 -1.81
N LEU A 15 -16.51 8.05 -1.76
CA LEU A 15 -17.46 7.24 -2.54
C LEU A 15 -18.91 7.31 -2.05
N GLU A 16 -19.14 7.58 -0.76
CA GLU A 16 -20.53 7.71 -0.24
C GLU A 16 -21.14 9.07 -0.56
N ALA A 17 -20.34 10.13 -0.67
CA ALA A 17 -20.80 11.47 -1.06
C ALA A 17 -21.12 11.56 -2.56
N GLU A 18 -20.35 10.87 -3.41
CA GLU A 18 -20.59 10.85 -4.86
C GLU A 18 -21.78 9.98 -5.28
N SER A 19 -22.03 8.87 -4.58
CA SER A 19 -23.20 8.03 -4.90
C SER A 19 -24.52 8.75 -4.62
N ALA A 20 -24.56 9.60 -3.59
CA ALA A 20 -25.74 10.43 -3.29
C ALA A 20 -25.92 11.58 -4.30
N SER A 21 -24.82 12.13 -4.84
CA SER A 21 -24.88 13.21 -5.84
C SER A 21 -25.28 12.71 -7.23
N ARG A 22 -24.87 11.49 -7.61
CA ARG A 22 -25.26 10.88 -8.90
C ARG A 22 -26.73 10.48 -8.96
N ALA A 23 -27.31 10.08 -7.83
CA ALA A 23 -28.74 9.73 -7.76
C ALA A 23 -29.65 10.96 -7.94
N ALA A 24 -29.19 12.17 -7.58
CA ALA A 24 -29.92 13.41 -7.76
C ALA A 24 -29.84 14.00 -9.18
N ALA A 25 -28.73 13.71 -9.90
CA ALA A 25 -28.51 14.26 -11.26
C ALA A 25 -29.17 13.45 -12.37
N SER A 26 -29.62 12.22 -12.12
CA SER A 26 -30.24 11.37 -13.15
C SER A 26 -31.73 11.65 -13.39
N SER A 27 -32.37 12.53 -12.62
CA SER A 27 -33.80 12.87 -12.79
C SER A 27 -34.07 14.15 -13.58
N GLU A 28 -33.06 14.93 -13.98
CA GLU A 28 -33.27 16.19 -14.72
C GLU A 28 -32.79 16.20 -16.17
N ALA A 29 -32.21 15.12 -16.68
CA ALA A 29 -31.64 15.08 -18.05
C ALA A 29 -32.49 14.32 -19.08
N ALA A 30 -33.81 14.36 -18.95
CA ALA A 30 -34.74 13.78 -19.93
C ALA A 30 -35.54 14.86 -20.73
N ALA A 31 -34.94 15.98 -21.04
CA ALA A 31 -35.56 16.93 -21.98
C ALA A 31 -34.49 17.85 -22.60
N SER A 32 -33.86 17.46 -23.65
CA SER A 32 -33.47 18.30 -24.79
C SER A 32 -32.61 17.52 -25.77
N SER A 33 -33.24 16.85 -26.71
CA SER A 33 -32.57 16.39 -27.92
C SER A 33 -32.75 17.46 -29.02
N ALA A 34 -31.70 17.61 -29.73
CA ALA A 34 -31.58 18.03 -31.15
C ALA A 34 -30.79 19.30 -31.40
N VAL A 35 -29.89 19.13 -32.37
CA VAL A 35 -29.20 20.13 -33.24
C VAL A 35 -27.87 20.69 -32.66
N GLN A 36 -26.74 20.13 -33.06
CA GLN A 36 -25.89 20.70 -34.10
C GLN A 36 -24.63 19.84 -34.33
N GLU A 37 -24.57 19.33 -35.55
CA GLU A 37 -23.40 18.65 -36.12
C GLU A 37 -22.45 19.70 -36.74
N ALA A 38 -21.15 19.37 -36.70
CA ALA A 38 -20.05 20.00 -37.44
C ALA A 38 -19.32 21.17 -36.76
N ALA A 39 -18.13 20.88 -36.30
CA ALA A 39 -16.82 21.44 -36.69
C ALA A 39 -15.80 21.41 -35.54
N SER A 40 -14.63 20.96 -35.88
CA SER A 40 -13.32 21.19 -35.26
C SER A 40 -12.77 20.06 -34.41
N SER A 41 -12.03 19.20 -35.09
CA SER A 41 -11.03 18.31 -34.50
C SER A 41 -9.83 19.11 -34.00
N GLN A 42 -9.89 19.55 -32.74
CA GLN A 42 -8.72 19.80 -31.92
C GLN A 42 -8.62 18.68 -30.90
N PRO A 43 -7.43 18.09 -30.66
CA PRO A 43 -7.28 17.14 -29.56
C PRO A 43 -7.59 17.89 -28.26
N GLU A 44 -8.66 17.46 -27.61
CA GLU A 44 -9.01 17.87 -26.26
C GLU A 44 -7.83 17.57 -25.35
N PRO A 45 -7.37 18.52 -24.52
CA PRO A 45 -6.32 18.21 -23.55
C PRO A 45 -6.77 17.03 -22.71
N GLU A 46 -5.98 15.95 -22.71
CA GLU A 46 -6.25 14.78 -21.88
C GLU A 46 -6.43 15.25 -20.43
N GLN A 47 -7.67 15.17 -19.96
CA GLN A 47 -7.96 15.40 -18.56
C GLN A 47 -7.18 14.37 -17.74
N PRO A 48 -6.57 14.75 -16.60
CA PRO A 48 -5.92 13.79 -15.72
C PRO A 48 -6.90 12.64 -15.46
N LYS A 49 -6.49 11.39 -15.76
CA LYS A 49 -7.31 10.22 -15.46
C LYS A 49 -7.63 10.26 -13.96
N GLU A 50 -8.88 10.53 -13.63
CA GLU A 50 -9.37 10.42 -12.27
C GLU A 50 -9.14 8.98 -11.81
N LEU A 51 -8.42 8.82 -10.71
CA LEU A 51 -8.27 7.52 -10.05
C LEU A 51 -9.65 7.13 -9.53
N ASP A 52 -10.30 6.17 -10.20
CA ASP A 52 -11.67 5.75 -9.87
C ASP A 52 -11.76 4.85 -8.62
N GLY A 53 -10.80 4.94 -7.70
CA GLY A 53 -10.76 4.17 -6.45
C GLY A 53 -10.64 2.66 -6.62
N LYS A 54 -10.50 2.16 -7.85
CA LYS A 54 -10.29 0.74 -8.11
C LYS A 54 -8.82 0.39 -7.98
N ALA A 55 -8.57 -0.79 -7.43
CA ALA A 55 -7.25 -1.39 -7.40
C ALA A 55 -6.57 -1.30 -8.77
N ILE A 56 -5.22 -1.37 -8.79
CA ILE A 56 -4.38 -1.35 -10.00
C ILE A 56 -4.74 -2.54 -10.91
N THR A 57 -5.89 -2.51 -11.53
CA THR A 57 -6.41 -3.62 -12.35
C THR A 57 -6.47 -3.30 -13.83
N GLY A 58 -6.26 -2.06 -14.22
CA GLY A 58 -6.48 -1.61 -15.58
C GLY A 58 -5.36 -0.81 -16.22
N GLY A 59 -4.23 -0.59 -15.53
CA GLY A 59 -3.09 0.16 -16.03
C GLY A 59 -1.79 -0.63 -16.01
N SER A 60 -0.80 -0.16 -16.73
CA SER A 60 0.56 -0.71 -16.67
C SER A 60 1.31 -0.13 -15.48
N TRP A 61 2.04 -0.95 -14.77
CA TRP A 61 2.85 -0.53 -13.64
C TRP A 61 4.29 -1.02 -13.76
N ALA A 62 5.21 -0.25 -13.20
CA ALA A 62 6.59 -0.69 -13.03
C ALA A 62 7.13 -0.26 -11.67
N ALA A 63 8.02 -1.09 -11.12
CA ALA A 63 8.67 -0.81 -9.85
C ALA A 63 9.89 0.07 -10.04
N VAL A 64 10.15 0.93 -9.07
CA VAL A 64 11.34 1.77 -9.00
C VAL A 64 12.19 1.34 -7.81
N ASP A 65 13.49 1.28 -8.01
CA ASP A 65 14.44 1.09 -6.92
C ASP A 65 14.51 2.39 -6.09
N VAL A 66 14.00 2.32 -4.87
CA VAL A 66 13.95 3.48 -3.96
C VAL A 66 15.34 4.06 -3.68
N SER A 67 16.39 3.26 -3.71
CA SER A 67 17.77 3.71 -3.49
C SER A 67 18.28 4.69 -4.55
N THR A 68 17.63 4.72 -5.72
CA THR A 68 17.95 5.64 -6.81
C THR A 68 17.26 7.00 -6.69
N LEU A 69 16.34 7.18 -5.75
CA LEU A 69 15.50 8.36 -5.59
C LEU A 69 16.09 9.37 -4.58
N ALA A 70 17.39 9.66 -4.71
CA ALA A 70 18.13 10.44 -3.72
C ALA A 70 17.82 11.93 -3.74
N ASP A 71 17.40 12.48 -4.87
CA ASP A 71 17.11 13.92 -5.04
C ASP A 71 16.03 14.13 -6.11
N ASP A 72 15.58 15.38 -6.25
CA ASP A 72 14.52 15.75 -7.20
C ASP A 72 14.85 15.40 -8.65
N ALA A 73 16.10 15.52 -9.06
CA ALA A 73 16.52 15.24 -10.42
C ALA A 73 16.45 13.72 -10.71
N ALA A 74 16.89 12.91 -9.75
CA ALA A 74 16.83 11.45 -9.81
C ALA A 74 15.37 10.95 -9.79
N ILE A 75 14.53 11.53 -8.92
CA ILE A 75 13.09 11.21 -8.85
C ILE A 75 12.41 11.55 -10.19
N ARG A 76 12.67 12.73 -10.75
CA ARG A 76 12.12 13.16 -12.04
C ARG A 76 12.57 12.26 -13.18
N ALA A 77 13.85 11.92 -13.24
CA ALA A 77 14.38 11.00 -14.24
C ALA A 77 13.71 9.61 -14.16
N ALA A 78 13.52 9.09 -12.94
CA ALA A 78 12.84 7.81 -12.73
C ALA A 78 11.38 7.87 -13.22
N ALA A 79 10.64 8.92 -12.89
CA ALA A 79 9.26 9.11 -13.34
C ALA A 79 9.15 9.20 -14.88
N GLN A 80 10.05 9.98 -15.51
CA GLN A 80 10.11 10.08 -16.96
C GLN A 80 10.46 8.75 -17.64
N GLN A 81 11.34 7.95 -17.03
CA GLN A 81 11.66 6.61 -17.51
C GLN A 81 10.44 5.68 -17.44
N LEU A 82 9.70 5.70 -16.32
CA LEU A 82 8.44 4.95 -16.18
C LEU A 82 7.46 5.31 -17.28
N LYS A 83 7.24 6.60 -17.49
CA LYS A 83 6.34 7.10 -18.54
C LYS A 83 6.79 6.68 -19.94
N ALA A 84 8.08 6.75 -20.24
CA ALA A 84 8.65 6.29 -21.51
C ALA A 84 8.46 4.78 -21.74
N GLN A 85 8.35 3.99 -20.68
CA GLN A 85 8.03 2.56 -20.72
C GLN A 85 6.51 2.30 -20.82
N GLY A 86 5.70 3.34 -20.83
CA GLY A 86 4.24 3.24 -20.87
C GLY A 86 3.60 2.85 -19.53
N ALA A 87 4.28 3.08 -18.42
CA ALA A 87 3.72 2.81 -17.10
C ALA A 87 2.78 3.95 -16.67
N ASP A 88 1.57 3.60 -16.27
CA ASP A 88 0.62 4.52 -15.64
C ASP A 88 0.94 4.71 -14.16
N TYR A 89 1.47 3.67 -13.51
CA TYR A 89 1.75 3.62 -12.07
C TYR A 89 3.23 3.35 -11.81
N GLY A 90 3.80 4.11 -10.86
CA GLY A 90 5.15 3.88 -10.33
C GLY A 90 5.09 3.28 -8.93
N LEU A 91 5.52 2.01 -8.80
CA LEU A 91 5.53 1.29 -7.53
C LEU A 91 6.83 1.58 -6.76
N VAL A 92 6.71 2.18 -5.58
CA VAL A 92 7.82 2.53 -4.70
C VAL A 92 7.76 1.69 -3.43
N THR A 93 8.77 0.85 -3.21
CA THR A 93 8.86 0.03 -1.99
C THR A 93 9.38 0.87 -0.83
N LEU A 94 8.50 1.23 0.09
CA LEU A 94 8.81 2.05 1.26
C LEU A 94 9.07 1.21 2.53
N LYS A 95 8.58 -0.04 2.59
CA LYS A 95 8.87 -1.00 3.65
C LYS A 95 9.11 -2.38 3.06
N THR A 96 10.26 -2.95 3.37
CA THR A 96 10.72 -4.25 2.85
C THR A 96 10.39 -5.42 3.79
N PRO A 97 10.39 -6.69 3.32
CA PRO A 97 10.09 -7.86 4.14
C PRO A 97 11.16 -8.22 5.18
N ASP A 98 12.28 -7.53 5.22
CA ASP A 98 13.27 -7.61 6.29
C ASP A 98 12.97 -6.65 7.45
N GLY A 99 11.88 -5.87 7.34
CA GLY A 99 11.40 -4.93 8.34
C GLY A 99 11.93 -3.51 8.16
N SER A 100 12.81 -3.24 7.18
CA SER A 100 13.38 -1.91 6.97
C SER A 100 12.36 -0.95 6.33
N ILE A 101 12.33 0.28 6.84
CA ILE A 101 11.50 1.39 6.33
C ILE A 101 12.44 2.43 5.72
N CYS A 102 12.24 2.77 4.44
CA CYS A 102 13.13 3.63 3.67
C CYS A 102 12.85 5.13 3.82
N TYR A 103 12.07 5.55 4.82
CA TYR A 103 11.75 6.95 5.07
C TYR A 103 11.69 7.25 6.57
N ALA A 104 11.70 8.52 6.94
CA ALA A 104 11.64 8.98 8.33
C ALA A 104 10.20 8.91 8.86
N SER A 105 9.73 7.69 9.18
CA SER A 105 8.40 7.44 9.74
C SER A 105 8.22 8.12 11.08
N GLN A 106 7.02 8.67 11.31
CA GLN A 106 6.60 9.24 12.59
C GLN A 106 5.78 8.24 13.43
N VAL A 107 5.52 7.05 12.91
CA VAL A 107 4.85 5.98 13.66
C VAL A 107 5.79 5.51 14.78
N PRO A 108 5.41 5.62 16.07
CA PRO A 108 6.33 5.32 17.18
C PRO A 108 6.88 3.90 17.13
N ALA A 109 6.05 2.92 16.78
CA ALA A 109 6.44 1.50 16.68
C ALA A 109 7.43 1.23 15.53
N ALA A 110 7.57 2.15 14.56
CA ALA A 110 8.48 2.04 13.43
C ALA A 110 9.90 2.54 13.72
N ALA A 111 10.14 3.20 14.84
CA ALA A 111 11.39 3.92 15.11
C ALA A 111 12.68 3.09 14.91
N GLN A 112 12.65 1.79 15.27
CA GLN A 112 13.78 0.88 15.10
C GLN A 112 13.88 0.26 13.70
N SER A 113 12.86 0.48 12.86
CA SER A 113 12.77 -0.04 11.50
C SER A 113 13.26 0.95 10.44
N ILE A 114 13.51 2.19 10.83
CA ILE A 114 13.97 3.25 9.90
C ILE A 114 15.40 2.91 9.45
N ALA A 115 15.60 2.84 8.14
CA ALA A 115 16.90 2.58 7.53
C ALA A 115 17.87 3.75 7.75
N GLU A 116 19.18 3.49 7.69
CA GLU A 116 20.21 4.53 7.80
C GLU A 116 20.10 5.58 6.67
N THR A 117 19.73 5.14 5.48
CA THR A 117 19.47 6.02 4.34
C THR A 117 17.98 6.07 4.07
N THR A 118 17.43 7.27 4.09
CA THR A 118 16.01 7.52 3.86
C THR A 118 15.77 8.39 2.65
N VAL A 119 14.58 8.24 2.04
CA VAL A 119 14.07 9.11 0.99
C VAL A 119 12.94 9.99 1.53
N ASP A 120 12.50 10.95 0.76
CA ASP A 120 11.31 11.77 1.04
C ASP A 120 10.11 11.27 0.22
N PRO A 121 9.18 10.49 0.81
CA PRO A 121 8.05 9.95 0.08
C PRO A 121 7.10 11.04 -0.45
N ALA A 122 6.89 12.11 0.29
CA ALA A 122 6.02 13.20 -0.13
C ALA A 122 6.57 13.88 -1.40
N ARG A 123 7.88 14.06 -1.46
CA ARG A 123 8.56 14.62 -2.62
C ARG A 123 8.51 13.68 -3.82
N ILE A 124 8.69 12.37 -3.59
CA ILE A 124 8.55 11.34 -4.64
C ILE A 124 7.13 11.38 -5.21
N ALA A 125 6.10 11.36 -4.35
CA ALA A 125 4.72 11.37 -4.79
C ALA A 125 4.38 12.64 -5.60
N ALA A 126 4.85 13.80 -5.17
CA ALA A 126 4.63 15.07 -5.87
C ALA A 126 5.25 15.06 -7.27
N ILE A 127 6.53 14.70 -7.38
CA ILE A 127 7.25 14.72 -8.67
C ILE A 127 6.69 13.65 -9.63
N PHE A 128 6.32 12.45 -9.14
CA PHE A 128 5.70 11.43 -9.99
C PHE A 128 4.42 11.96 -10.63
N ARG A 129 3.56 12.65 -9.85
CA ARG A 129 2.34 13.28 -10.38
C ARG A 129 2.63 14.41 -11.35
N GLU A 130 3.63 15.26 -11.07
CA GLU A 130 4.07 16.30 -12.02
C GLU A 130 4.44 15.71 -13.38
N GLU A 131 5.07 14.54 -13.42
CA GLU A 131 5.47 13.83 -14.63
C GLU A 131 4.35 12.96 -15.22
N GLY A 132 3.17 12.93 -14.60
CA GLY A 132 2.00 12.17 -15.07
C GLY A 132 2.10 10.67 -14.81
N VAL A 133 2.81 10.26 -13.73
CA VAL A 133 2.87 8.89 -13.21
C VAL A 133 2.16 8.86 -11.86
N ILE A 134 1.30 7.89 -11.65
CA ILE A 134 0.58 7.73 -10.39
C ILE A 134 1.48 7.00 -9.39
N PRO A 135 1.84 7.63 -8.24
CA PRO A 135 2.68 6.98 -7.24
C PRO A 135 1.88 5.93 -6.45
N VAL A 136 2.46 4.74 -6.29
CA VAL A 136 1.91 3.65 -5.48
C VAL A 136 2.95 3.23 -4.46
N ALA A 137 2.60 3.25 -3.17
CA ALA A 137 3.49 2.74 -2.12
C ALA A 137 3.38 1.23 -2.00
N GLN A 138 4.49 0.55 -1.76
CA GLN A 138 4.52 -0.86 -1.40
C GLN A 138 5.07 -1.02 0.01
N LEU A 139 4.31 -1.71 0.88
CA LEU A 139 4.69 -2.00 2.26
C LEU A 139 4.58 -3.50 2.53
N ALA A 140 5.61 -4.10 3.15
CA ALA A 140 5.50 -5.45 3.70
C ALA A 140 4.69 -5.40 5.01
N ALA A 141 3.64 -6.22 5.12
CA ALA A 141 2.77 -6.27 6.28
C ALA A 141 3.38 -7.14 7.41
N PHE A 142 3.03 -8.42 7.47
CA PHE A 142 3.34 -9.27 8.63
C PHE A 142 4.73 -9.90 8.63
N LYS A 143 5.46 -9.89 7.53
CA LYS A 143 6.87 -10.31 7.52
C LYS A 143 7.74 -9.12 7.92
N ASP A 144 7.99 -8.98 9.21
CA ASP A 144 8.72 -7.87 9.81
C ASP A 144 9.54 -8.35 11.01
N PRO A 145 10.77 -8.78 10.77
CA PRO A 145 11.62 -9.27 11.84
C PRO A 145 12.13 -8.18 12.77
N ILE A 146 12.18 -6.92 12.36
CA ILE A 146 12.64 -5.82 13.20
C ILE A 146 11.57 -5.49 14.25
N SER A 147 10.36 -5.13 13.81
CA SER A 147 9.28 -4.78 14.72
C SER A 147 8.88 -5.94 15.62
N SER A 148 8.89 -7.19 15.10
CA SER A 148 8.66 -8.40 15.91
C SER A 148 9.69 -8.61 17.02
N ARG A 149 10.92 -8.14 16.88
CA ARG A 149 11.96 -8.21 17.92
C ARG A 149 11.91 -7.03 18.86
N THR A 150 11.49 -5.86 18.36
CA THR A 150 11.37 -4.63 19.13
C THR A 150 10.20 -4.70 20.11
N ASP A 151 9.03 -5.12 19.62
CA ASP A 151 7.86 -5.38 20.44
C ASP A 151 7.38 -6.82 20.24
N ARG A 152 7.74 -7.66 21.22
CA ARG A 152 7.40 -9.09 21.18
C ARG A 152 5.91 -9.36 21.33
N SER A 153 5.12 -8.42 21.84
CA SER A 153 3.67 -8.57 21.97
C SER A 153 2.97 -8.61 20.61
N MET A 154 3.61 -8.05 19.58
CA MET A 154 3.15 -8.10 18.20
C MET A 154 3.59 -9.35 17.44
N ALA A 155 4.41 -10.22 18.04
CA ALA A 155 5.10 -11.29 17.32
C ALA A 155 4.44 -12.67 17.48
N ILE A 156 4.75 -13.59 16.57
CA ILE A 156 4.47 -15.02 16.74
C ILE A 156 5.52 -15.62 17.66
N HIS A 157 5.09 -16.42 18.65
CA HIS A 157 5.94 -16.99 19.67
C HIS A 157 6.26 -18.48 19.44
N TYR A 158 7.32 -18.93 20.13
CA TYR A 158 7.66 -20.33 20.35
C TYR A 158 8.21 -20.46 21.76
N GLY A 159 7.43 -21.03 22.67
CA GLY A 159 7.75 -21.02 24.11
C GLY A 159 7.98 -19.58 24.59
N ASP A 160 9.05 -19.37 25.37
CA ASP A 160 9.41 -18.04 25.86
C ASP A 160 10.11 -17.15 24.82
N GLY A 161 10.32 -17.67 23.59
CA GLY A 161 11.02 -16.97 22.51
C GLY A 161 10.12 -16.55 21.36
N LEU A 162 10.72 -15.95 20.34
CA LEU A 162 10.08 -15.67 19.07
C LEU A 162 10.10 -16.91 18.18
N TRP A 163 9.02 -17.14 17.46
CA TRP A 163 9.01 -18.11 16.37
C TRP A 163 9.76 -17.53 15.17
N LEU A 164 10.61 -18.35 14.56
CA LEU A 164 11.39 -18.00 13.36
C LEU A 164 11.01 -18.93 12.21
N ASP A 165 10.95 -18.38 10.99
CA ASP A 165 10.57 -19.10 9.77
C ASP A 165 11.63 -20.10 9.27
N ALA A 166 12.83 -20.08 9.85
CA ALA A 166 13.89 -21.07 9.65
C ALA A 166 14.69 -21.31 10.94
N GLN A 167 15.29 -22.49 11.06
CA GLN A 167 16.09 -22.84 12.25
C GLN A 167 17.39 -22.04 12.38
N LYS A 168 17.98 -21.66 11.24
CA LYS A 168 19.23 -20.88 11.19
C LYS A 168 18.99 -19.66 10.28
N GLY A 169 19.20 -18.48 10.83
CA GLY A 169 19.02 -17.23 10.10
C GLY A 169 17.56 -16.91 9.73
N GLY A 170 16.60 -17.53 10.44
CA GLY A 170 15.18 -17.28 10.20
C GLY A 170 14.72 -15.92 10.67
N ASN A 171 13.61 -15.44 10.08
CA ASN A 171 12.98 -14.19 10.41
C ASN A 171 11.81 -14.39 11.39
N ALA A 172 11.70 -13.49 12.36
CA ALA A 172 10.49 -13.35 13.15
C ALA A 172 9.39 -12.69 12.31
N TRP A 173 8.15 -12.94 12.69
CA TRP A 173 6.97 -12.42 11.98
C TRP A 173 6.03 -11.74 12.97
N LEU A 174 5.38 -10.69 12.53
CA LEU A 174 4.22 -10.14 13.23
C LEU A 174 3.08 -11.16 13.22
N ASN A 175 2.33 -11.14 14.30
CA ASN A 175 1.20 -12.03 14.53
C ASN A 175 -0.09 -11.39 14.00
N PRO A 176 -0.74 -11.93 12.95
CA PRO A 176 -2.01 -11.39 12.46
C PRO A 176 -3.14 -11.39 13.50
N TYR A 177 -3.09 -12.23 14.56
CA TYR A 177 -4.04 -12.17 15.66
C TYR A 177 -3.74 -11.05 16.67
N SER A 178 -2.59 -10.37 16.57
CA SER A 178 -2.28 -9.24 17.44
C SER A 178 -2.90 -7.96 16.89
N ALA A 179 -3.85 -7.39 17.64
CA ALA A 179 -4.44 -6.10 17.28
C ALA A 179 -3.38 -5.00 17.13
N ALA A 180 -2.37 -4.99 17.99
CA ALA A 180 -1.26 -4.03 17.91
C ALA A 180 -0.43 -4.19 16.62
N ALA A 181 -0.26 -5.43 16.12
CA ALA A 181 0.44 -5.66 14.86
C ALA A 181 -0.38 -5.14 13.66
N VAL A 182 -1.69 -5.34 13.67
CA VAL A 182 -2.59 -4.84 12.62
C VAL A 182 -2.64 -3.31 12.65
N GLU A 183 -2.77 -2.70 13.83
CA GLU A 183 -2.75 -1.26 14.05
C GLU A 183 -1.44 -0.65 13.54
N TYR A 184 -0.29 -1.22 13.90
CA TYR A 184 1.02 -0.77 13.40
C TYR A 184 1.10 -0.74 11.87
N VAL A 185 0.62 -1.79 11.20
CA VAL A 185 0.59 -1.83 9.73
C VAL A 185 -0.39 -0.79 9.18
N GLY A 186 -1.54 -0.61 9.81
CA GLY A 186 -2.54 0.40 9.47
C GLY A 186 -2.00 1.83 9.61
N ASP A 187 -1.28 2.12 10.68
CA ASP A 187 -0.64 3.43 10.91
C ASP A 187 0.36 3.77 9.80
N LEU A 188 1.17 2.79 9.36
CA LEU A 188 2.08 2.98 8.24
C LEU A 188 1.34 3.21 6.91
N VAL A 189 0.21 2.53 6.69
CA VAL A 189 -0.65 2.77 5.51
C VAL A 189 -1.19 4.21 5.54
N ALA A 190 -1.77 4.62 6.66
CA ALA A 190 -2.30 5.98 6.82
C ALA A 190 -1.21 7.05 6.66
N GLU A 191 -0.01 6.79 7.19
CA GLU A 191 1.12 7.71 7.08
C GLU A 191 1.55 7.93 5.62
N VAL A 192 1.78 6.88 4.83
CA VAL A 192 2.19 7.04 3.44
C VAL A 192 1.08 7.63 2.56
N GLN A 193 -0.18 7.36 2.88
CA GLN A 193 -1.31 8.02 2.23
C GLN A 193 -1.33 9.53 2.53
N GLY A 194 -1.05 9.92 3.77
CA GLY A 194 -0.86 11.33 4.16
C GLY A 194 0.29 12.02 3.41
N MET A 195 1.29 11.27 2.97
CA MET A 195 2.41 11.75 2.15
C MET A 195 2.09 11.80 0.64
N GLY A 196 0.88 11.42 0.24
CA GLY A 196 0.44 11.54 -1.14
C GLY A 196 0.39 10.25 -1.94
N PHE A 197 0.63 9.08 -1.36
CA PHE A 197 0.39 7.80 -2.00
C PHE A 197 -1.05 7.37 -1.76
N GLU A 198 -1.96 7.73 -2.66
CA GLU A 198 -3.38 7.38 -2.53
C GLU A 198 -3.62 5.87 -2.58
N GLN A 199 -2.75 5.14 -3.26
CA GLN A 199 -2.80 3.69 -3.35
C GLN A 199 -1.61 3.05 -2.64
N VAL A 200 -1.91 2.03 -1.85
CA VAL A 200 -0.90 1.24 -1.13
C VAL A 200 -1.06 -0.24 -1.48
N VAL A 201 0.02 -0.86 -1.91
CA VAL A 201 0.10 -2.31 -2.11
C VAL A 201 0.74 -2.94 -0.88
N LEU A 202 -0.01 -3.78 -0.20
CA LEU A 202 0.52 -4.57 0.91
C LEU A 202 1.02 -5.92 0.42
N THR A 203 2.27 -6.25 0.73
CA THR A 203 2.84 -7.58 0.52
C THR A 203 2.91 -8.34 1.85
N ASN A 204 3.07 -9.67 1.79
CA ASN A 204 3.15 -10.50 2.99
C ASN A 204 1.93 -10.37 3.93
N VAL A 205 0.74 -10.08 3.40
CA VAL A 205 -0.53 -10.18 4.12
C VAL A 205 -0.91 -11.65 4.20
N GLN A 206 -0.21 -12.37 5.06
CA GLN A 206 -0.35 -13.82 5.17
C GLN A 206 0.21 -14.33 6.50
N PHE A 207 -0.28 -15.47 6.93
CA PHE A 207 0.41 -16.25 7.96
C PHE A 207 1.67 -16.89 7.36
N PRO A 208 2.75 -17.06 8.13
CA PRO A 208 3.85 -17.89 7.69
C PRO A 208 3.44 -19.35 7.52
N LYS A 209 4.28 -20.15 6.86
CA LYS A 209 4.02 -21.57 6.66
C LYS A 209 3.66 -22.24 8.00
N LEU A 210 2.58 -23.01 8.00
CA LEU A 210 2.08 -23.67 9.19
C LEU A 210 3.15 -24.57 9.83
N SER A 211 3.36 -24.37 11.13
CA SER A 211 4.27 -25.16 11.97
C SER A 211 3.62 -25.43 13.32
N ARG A 212 3.78 -26.64 13.86
CA ARG A 212 3.28 -26.98 15.21
C ARG A 212 3.91 -26.17 16.35
N LYS A 213 4.99 -25.46 16.04
CA LYS A 213 5.73 -24.65 17.02
C LYS A 213 5.25 -23.21 17.09
N GLN A 214 4.32 -22.81 16.21
CA GLN A 214 3.78 -21.45 16.19
C GLN A 214 2.78 -21.27 17.32
N ASP A 215 3.02 -20.29 18.16
CA ASP A 215 2.12 -19.85 19.20
C ASP A 215 1.62 -18.43 18.86
N TYR A 216 0.34 -18.33 18.63
CA TYR A 216 -0.35 -17.08 18.30
C TYR A 216 -1.05 -16.45 19.51
N GLY A 217 -0.92 -17.06 20.70
CA GLY A 217 -1.65 -16.64 21.90
C GLY A 217 -3.14 -16.91 21.79
N GLU A 218 -3.95 -16.03 22.36
CA GLU A 218 -5.40 -16.15 22.34
C GLU A 218 -5.98 -15.80 20.97
N THR A 219 -6.59 -16.77 20.32
CA THR A 219 -7.18 -16.61 18.98
C THR A 219 -8.72 -16.57 19.00
N SER A 220 -9.33 -16.71 20.19
CA SER A 220 -10.79 -16.78 20.39
C SER A 220 -11.50 -17.78 19.46
N GLY A 221 -10.78 -18.82 19.00
CA GLY A 221 -11.28 -19.81 18.07
C GLY A 221 -11.48 -19.31 16.62
N VAL A 222 -11.04 -18.11 16.31
CA VAL A 222 -11.10 -17.54 14.94
C VAL A 222 -10.12 -18.28 14.03
N SER A 223 -10.59 -18.71 12.84
CA SER A 223 -9.71 -19.35 11.87
C SER A 223 -8.70 -18.38 11.28
N ARG A 224 -7.51 -18.87 10.84
CA ARG A 224 -6.50 -18.04 10.18
C ARG A 224 -7.04 -17.32 8.94
N ALA A 225 -7.95 -17.97 8.20
CA ALA A 225 -8.57 -17.38 7.01
C ALA A 225 -9.52 -16.24 7.37
N ASP A 226 -10.32 -16.40 8.43
CA ASP A 226 -11.25 -15.37 8.85
C ASP A 226 -10.52 -14.21 9.53
N GLN A 227 -9.43 -14.49 10.27
CA GLN A 227 -8.57 -13.45 10.79
C GLN A 227 -7.98 -12.60 9.68
N LEU A 228 -7.38 -13.21 8.64
CA LEU A 228 -6.83 -12.43 7.52
C LEU A 228 -7.88 -11.61 6.78
N LYS A 229 -9.12 -12.10 6.66
CA LYS A 229 -10.22 -11.30 6.09
C LYS A 229 -10.51 -10.07 6.95
N ALA A 230 -10.54 -10.25 8.28
CA ALA A 230 -10.76 -9.14 9.21
C ALA A 230 -9.60 -8.13 9.15
N ASP A 231 -8.35 -8.61 9.12
CA ASP A 231 -7.16 -7.76 9.01
C ASP A 231 -7.17 -6.96 7.71
N ILE A 232 -7.48 -7.60 6.57
CA ILE A 232 -7.59 -6.93 5.28
C ILE A 232 -8.66 -5.83 5.35
N ALA A 233 -9.83 -6.13 5.91
CA ALA A 233 -10.88 -5.12 6.07
C ALA A 233 -10.44 -3.94 6.96
N ALA A 234 -9.74 -4.22 8.06
CA ALA A 234 -9.20 -3.19 8.94
C ALA A 234 -8.14 -2.32 8.23
N LEU A 235 -7.20 -2.95 7.50
CA LEU A 235 -6.15 -2.26 6.75
C LEU A 235 -6.69 -1.47 5.54
N GLN A 236 -7.85 -1.86 5.00
CA GLN A 236 -8.54 -1.08 3.96
C GLN A 236 -9.28 0.14 4.52
N ALA A 237 -9.59 0.12 5.81
CA ALA A 237 -10.28 1.22 6.48
C ALA A 237 -9.32 2.24 7.12
N ALA A 238 -8.03 1.91 7.23
CA ALA A 238 -6.99 2.79 7.76
C ALA A 238 -6.64 3.90 6.77
#